data_b5d3a5d639fc3860555e9ae524e9a977
#
_entry.id   b5d3a5d639fc3860555e9ae524e9a977
#
_cell.length_a   1.000
_cell.length_b   1.000
_cell.length_c   1.000
_cell.angle_alpha   90.00
_cell.angle_beta   90.00
_cell.angle_gamma   90.00
#
_symmetry.space_group_name_H-M   'P 1'
#
loop_
_entity.id
_entity.type
_entity.pdbx_description
1 polymer ?
#
loop_
_entity_poly.entity_id
_entity_poly.type
_entity_poly.pdbx_seq_one_letter_code
_entity_poly.pdbx_strand_id
1 'polypeptide(L)'
;MDSSARTIQPFVDWYGIWAGYGDLDYETGQNRIFEAPEGVKLAVQPARKVGPFFSRERPWEERSINHSATMVLDNGTYKMWYLSMGEPSSDDATSFICYAESSDGHNWARPDLGLYEYRGSRQNNILFPTDHFFLESVFIDPTASASERFKAISATLMYLHNGVPVPGMNKKKLRELLRETANLGDVGTPEEIMRREWVMEQHIRGAVSADGLNWRILDEPLLGWHKDQSAFDSISVGGFDADTGEYVAYLRGIVDRRRSVRRTGGPKFGDWPKPNFVFMADPEDEPTTTVYQHCYTRMPGHGMRVLFPSMYYQLDEELDIHLATSRDGHIWSRPERTPIITRERNDGGRYACLYAFPNLMPFNDEEWCLPFLAYNKRHVYTAPKDKPFPNEGEYWWAVWKQNRLVALEAPVQGRVTMVERELSGEELRLNFQTEAGGWVKVEVVSLPTTPPSYSLAYEGFGFEEADALSGDHLSHPITWNGSSDVSRFKGQKVSFRLTMSRAKVFAIEF
;
A
#
# COMPACT_ATOMS: atom_id res chain seq x y z
N MET A 1 25.35 -8.05 7.23
CA MET A 1 24.91 -7.02 6.28
C MET A 1 26.10 -6.73 5.39
N ASP A 2 25.95 -6.89 4.11
CA ASP A 2 27.02 -6.62 3.13
C ASP A 2 27.30 -5.11 3.16
N SER A 3 28.52 -4.73 3.54
CA SER A 3 28.95 -3.31 3.69
C SER A 3 29.08 -2.58 2.34
N SER A 4 28.64 -3.20 1.24
CA SER A 4 28.70 -2.67 -0.13
C SER A 4 27.33 -2.14 -0.63
N ALA A 5 26.23 -2.28 0.13
CA ALA A 5 24.94 -1.83 -0.33
C ALA A 5 24.84 -0.30 -0.24
N ARG A 6 24.71 0.36 -1.40
CA ARG A 6 24.48 1.80 -1.51
C ARG A 6 23.17 2.19 -0.83
N THR A 7 23.16 3.34 -0.19
CA THR A 7 21.96 3.94 0.35
C THR A 7 21.17 4.60 -0.78
N ILE A 8 19.89 4.22 -0.95
CA ILE A 8 18.99 4.81 -1.93
C ILE A 8 18.07 5.81 -1.22
N GLN A 9 18.05 7.06 -1.69
CA GLN A 9 17.09 8.06 -1.26
C GLN A 9 16.12 8.39 -2.39
N PRO A 10 14.85 7.91 -2.33
CA PRO A 10 13.84 8.30 -3.30
C PRO A 10 13.30 9.70 -2.99
N PHE A 11 12.90 10.42 -4.05
CA PHE A 11 12.25 11.75 -3.96
C PHE A 11 10.73 11.59 -3.88
N VAL A 12 10.23 11.04 -2.78
CA VAL A 12 8.80 10.78 -2.56
C VAL A 12 8.11 11.81 -1.66
N ASP A 13 8.88 12.70 -1.07
CA ASP A 13 8.46 13.80 -0.21
C ASP A 13 9.52 14.92 -0.19
N TRP A 14 9.21 16.01 0.49
CA TRP A 14 10.12 17.15 0.66
C TRP A 14 11.15 16.99 1.79
N TYR A 15 11.12 15.90 2.54
CA TYR A 15 11.94 15.74 3.75
C TYR A 15 13.44 15.80 3.48
N GLY A 16 13.90 15.24 2.36
CA GLY A 16 15.30 15.24 1.97
C GLY A 16 15.76 16.52 1.24
N ILE A 17 14.87 17.50 1.08
CA ILE A 17 15.14 18.73 0.35
C ILE A 17 15.33 19.88 1.32
N TRP A 18 16.37 20.67 1.10
CA TRP A 18 16.65 21.88 1.87
C TRP A 18 15.58 22.95 1.54
N ALA A 19 14.90 23.44 2.56
CA ALA A 19 13.82 24.41 2.39
C ALA A 19 14.31 25.84 2.10
N GLY A 20 15.64 26.05 2.14
CA GLY A 20 16.24 27.37 2.10
C GLY A 20 16.22 28.05 3.48
N TYR A 21 16.62 29.32 3.50
CA TYR A 21 16.59 30.14 4.73
C TYR A 21 16.10 31.55 4.40
N GLY A 22 15.47 32.19 5.40
CA GLY A 22 15.03 33.59 5.30
C GLY A 22 16.12 34.54 5.77
N ASP A 23 16.41 35.59 4.99
CA ASP A 23 17.33 36.65 5.37
C ASP A 23 16.96 37.97 4.69
N LEU A 24 17.57 39.06 5.16
CA LEU A 24 17.46 40.38 4.56
C LEU A 24 18.27 40.44 3.26
N ASP A 25 17.61 40.75 2.19
CA ASP A 25 18.28 41.14 0.96
C ASP A 25 18.77 42.59 1.09
N TYR A 26 20.09 42.76 1.24
CA TYR A 26 20.69 44.06 1.47
C TYR A 26 20.65 44.98 0.24
N GLU A 27 20.41 44.44 -0.96
CA GLU A 27 20.24 45.26 -2.18
C GLU A 27 18.85 45.86 -2.27
N THR A 28 17.84 45.08 -1.89
CA THR A 28 16.44 45.51 -1.97
C THR A 28 15.85 46.03 -0.66
N GLY A 29 16.51 45.71 0.46
CA GLY A 29 16.02 45.99 1.81
C GLY A 29 14.81 45.16 2.25
N GLN A 30 14.50 44.08 1.56
CA GLN A 30 13.40 43.18 1.84
C GLN A 30 13.84 41.83 2.34
N ASN A 31 13.07 41.23 3.25
CA ASN A 31 13.24 39.85 3.60
C ASN A 31 12.78 38.93 2.45
N ARG A 32 13.60 37.97 2.10
CA ARG A 32 13.28 36.94 1.12
C ARG A 32 13.87 35.59 1.52
N ILE A 33 13.39 34.52 0.87
CA ILE A 33 13.93 33.18 1.06
C ILE A 33 15.02 32.95 0.00
N PHE A 34 16.16 32.50 0.48
CA PHE A 34 17.32 32.11 -0.33
C PHE A 34 17.41 30.60 -0.44
N GLU A 35 17.83 30.09 -1.59
CA GLU A 35 18.11 28.66 -1.84
C GLU A 35 16.92 27.72 -1.61
N ALA A 36 15.71 28.25 -1.63
CA ALA A 36 14.52 27.40 -1.66
C ALA A 36 14.43 26.60 -2.96
N PRO A 37 13.68 25.49 -2.98
CA PRO A 37 13.36 24.80 -4.22
C PRO A 37 12.69 25.73 -5.23
N GLU A 38 13.19 25.75 -6.45
CA GLU A 38 12.68 26.62 -7.52
C GLU A 38 12.34 25.80 -8.77
N GLY A 39 11.17 26.07 -9.37
CA GLY A 39 10.76 25.46 -10.64
C GLY A 39 10.56 23.94 -10.63
N VAL A 40 10.43 23.35 -9.45
CA VAL A 40 10.25 21.90 -9.23
C VAL A 40 8.97 21.61 -8.48
N LYS A 41 8.42 20.42 -8.72
CA LYS A 41 7.29 19.86 -7.98
C LYS A 41 7.50 18.37 -7.74
N LEU A 42 6.82 17.82 -6.74
CA LEU A 42 6.63 16.38 -6.63
C LEU A 42 5.48 15.97 -7.55
N ALA A 43 5.71 14.96 -8.39
CA ALA A 43 4.73 14.47 -9.34
C ALA A 43 4.58 12.94 -9.22
N VAL A 44 3.39 12.50 -8.89
CA VAL A 44 3.04 11.07 -8.88
C VAL A 44 3.13 10.51 -10.30
N GLN A 45 3.72 9.34 -10.44
CA GLN A 45 3.89 8.70 -11.74
C GLN A 45 2.80 7.64 -11.94
N PRO A 46 1.92 7.80 -12.94
CA PRO A 46 0.85 6.85 -13.18
C PRO A 46 1.40 5.47 -13.54
N ALA A 47 0.75 4.43 -13.03
CA ALA A 47 1.08 3.05 -13.35
C ALA A 47 0.85 2.69 -14.82
N ARG A 48 1.72 1.87 -15.38
CA ARG A 48 1.42 1.06 -16.56
C ARG A 48 0.58 -0.15 -16.12
N LYS A 49 -0.61 -0.33 -16.70
CA LYS A 49 -1.49 -1.46 -16.40
C LYS A 49 -1.16 -2.64 -17.28
N VAL A 50 -0.93 -3.80 -16.68
CA VAL A 50 -0.60 -5.07 -17.36
C VAL A 50 -1.60 -6.14 -16.96
N GLY A 51 -2.23 -6.77 -17.94
CA GLY A 51 -3.22 -7.81 -17.69
C GLY A 51 -4.48 -7.67 -18.56
N PRO A 52 -5.63 -8.23 -18.11
CA PRO A 52 -5.81 -8.90 -16.82
C PRO A 52 -4.97 -10.18 -16.72
N PHE A 53 -4.45 -10.44 -15.51
CA PHE A 53 -3.69 -11.67 -15.27
C PHE A 53 -4.52 -12.76 -14.58
N PHE A 54 -5.65 -12.38 -13.98
CA PHE A 54 -6.53 -13.32 -13.29
C PHE A 54 -7.99 -12.90 -13.39
N SER A 55 -8.84 -13.86 -13.76
CA SER A 55 -10.29 -13.70 -13.90
C SER A 55 -11.00 -14.96 -13.43
N ARG A 56 -12.33 -14.92 -13.36
CA ARG A 56 -13.14 -16.08 -12.97
C ARG A 56 -13.01 -17.22 -13.98
N GLU A 57 -12.86 -18.45 -13.49
CA GLU A 57 -12.81 -19.65 -14.32
C GLU A 57 -13.50 -20.86 -13.68
N ARG A 58 -13.74 -20.83 -12.36
CA ARG A 58 -14.18 -21.98 -11.58
C ARG A 58 -15.60 -21.83 -11.06
N PRO A 59 -16.33 -22.93 -10.82
CA PRO A 59 -17.72 -22.89 -10.32
C PRO A 59 -17.87 -22.14 -8.97
N TRP A 60 -16.87 -22.19 -8.09
CA TRP A 60 -16.87 -21.45 -6.84
C TRP A 60 -16.49 -19.98 -6.98
N GLU A 61 -16.14 -19.52 -8.18
CA GLU A 61 -15.90 -18.12 -8.57
C GLU A 61 -17.05 -17.56 -9.42
N GLU A 62 -18.10 -18.35 -9.70
CA GLU A 62 -19.13 -18.08 -10.70
C GLU A 62 -19.79 -16.71 -10.53
N ARG A 63 -19.99 -16.26 -9.29
CA ARG A 63 -20.56 -14.96 -8.99
C ARG A 63 -19.54 -13.83 -9.03
N SER A 64 -18.40 -14.00 -8.38
CA SER A 64 -17.28 -13.02 -8.44
C SER A 64 -15.99 -13.55 -7.86
N ILE A 65 -14.86 -12.97 -8.30
CA ILE A 65 -13.67 -12.76 -7.47
C ILE A 65 -13.77 -11.34 -6.89
N ASN A 66 -13.30 -11.14 -5.65
CA ASN A 66 -13.63 -9.93 -4.88
C ASN A 66 -12.38 -9.06 -4.63
N HIS A 67 -12.62 -7.85 -4.09
CA HIS A 67 -11.58 -6.87 -3.71
C HIS A 67 -10.77 -7.27 -2.47
N SER A 68 -11.01 -8.43 -1.92
CA SER A 68 -10.23 -8.99 -0.83
C SER A 68 -9.31 -10.07 -1.37
N ALA A 69 -8.10 -9.66 -1.68
CA ALA A 69 -7.01 -10.55 -2.04
C ALA A 69 -5.70 -10.03 -1.44
N THR A 70 -4.79 -10.94 -1.24
CA THR A 70 -3.44 -10.65 -0.76
C THR A 70 -2.44 -11.53 -1.50
N MET A 71 -1.27 -10.99 -1.77
CA MET A 71 -0.27 -11.67 -2.58
C MET A 71 1.12 -11.47 -1.98
N VAL A 72 1.95 -12.48 -2.04
CA VAL A 72 3.37 -12.40 -1.68
C VAL A 72 4.22 -13.08 -2.74
N LEU A 73 5.44 -12.60 -2.92
CA LEU A 73 6.47 -13.28 -3.68
C LEU A 73 7.33 -14.10 -2.72
N ASP A 74 7.26 -15.42 -2.85
CA ASP A 74 7.97 -16.38 -1.98
C ASP A 74 8.88 -17.28 -2.80
N ASN A 75 10.20 -17.12 -2.68
CA ASN A 75 11.20 -17.90 -3.41
C ASN A 75 10.96 -17.94 -4.94
N GLY A 76 10.62 -16.79 -5.53
CA GLY A 76 10.36 -16.68 -6.97
C GLY A 76 8.97 -17.12 -7.42
N THR A 77 8.09 -17.49 -6.48
CA THR A 77 6.70 -17.85 -6.77
C THR A 77 5.76 -16.80 -6.19
N TYR A 78 4.89 -16.25 -7.02
CA TYR A 78 3.77 -15.44 -6.57
C TYR A 78 2.72 -16.35 -5.97
N LYS A 79 2.35 -16.12 -4.71
CA LYS A 79 1.30 -16.83 -3.98
C LYS A 79 0.18 -15.86 -3.70
N MET A 80 -1.04 -16.24 -4.05
CA MET A 80 -2.22 -15.40 -3.89
C MET A 80 -3.32 -16.10 -3.11
N TRP A 81 -3.86 -15.42 -2.11
CA TRP A 81 -5.09 -15.78 -1.40
C TRP A 81 -6.16 -14.78 -1.79
N TYR A 82 -7.30 -15.28 -2.25
CA TYR A 82 -8.36 -14.43 -2.77
C TYR A 82 -9.74 -14.89 -2.34
N LEU A 83 -10.61 -13.93 -2.18
CA LEU A 83 -12.03 -14.18 -1.92
C LEU A 83 -12.75 -14.49 -3.21
N SER A 84 -13.38 -15.65 -3.27
CA SER A 84 -14.30 -16.03 -4.33
C SER A 84 -15.74 -16.14 -3.81
N MET A 85 -16.69 -15.95 -4.70
CA MET A 85 -18.13 -16.09 -4.42
C MET A 85 -18.75 -16.99 -5.51
N GLY A 86 -19.31 -18.12 -5.04
CA GLY A 86 -20.11 -19.02 -5.86
C GLY A 86 -21.60 -18.67 -5.83
N GLU A 87 -22.39 -19.31 -6.68
CA GLU A 87 -23.85 -19.19 -6.65
C GLU A 87 -24.42 -19.81 -5.36
N PRO A 88 -25.47 -19.20 -4.77
CA PRO A 88 -26.12 -19.75 -3.60
C PRO A 88 -26.64 -21.16 -3.87
N SER A 89 -26.29 -22.10 -3.00
CA SER A 89 -26.92 -23.42 -2.93
C SER A 89 -27.53 -23.60 -1.53
N SER A 90 -28.43 -24.56 -1.37
CA SER A 90 -29.09 -24.80 -0.08
C SER A 90 -28.12 -25.26 1.01
N ASP A 91 -27.04 -25.92 0.63
CA ASP A 91 -26.20 -26.70 1.53
C ASP A 91 -24.74 -26.21 1.63
N ASP A 92 -24.27 -25.38 0.69
CA ASP A 92 -22.90 -24.91 0.65
C ASP A 92 -22.74 -23.46 1.11
N ALA A 93 -21.58 -23.13 1.66
CA ALA A 93 -21.14 -21.76 1.80
C ALA A 93 -21.08 -21.08 0.42
N THR A 94 -21.31 -19.78 0.38
CA THR A 94 -21.31 -19.01 -0.85
C THR A 94 -20.04 -18.18 -1.06
N SER A 95 -19.18 -18.11 -0.05
CA SER A 95 -17.94 -17.32 -0.09
C SER A 95 -16.77 -18.12 0.47
N PHE A 96 -15.67 -18.12 -0.25
CA PHE A 96 -14.51 -18.97 0.04
C PHE A 96 -13.22 -18.19 -0.07
N ILE A 97 -12.25 -18.56 0.76
CA ILE A 97 -10.85 -18.22 0.56
C ILE A 97 -10.22 -19.29 -0.31
N CYS A 98 -9.72 -18.86 -1.46
CA CYS A 98 -9.07 -19.70 -2.45
C CYS A 98 -7.59 -19.34 -2.58
N TYR A 99 -6.80 -20.28 -3.12
CA TYR A 99 -5.38 -20.12 -3.37
C TYR A 99 -5.06 -20.24 -4.85
N ALA A 100 -4.14 -19.42 -5.33
CA ALA A 100 -3.54 -19.54 -6.65
C ALA A 100 -2.06 -19.19 -6.59
N GLU A 101 -1.28 -19.71 -7.52
CA GLU A 101 0.16 -19.42 -7.60
C GLU A 101 0.63 -19.27 -9.05
N SER A 102 1.74 -18.55 -9.21
CA SER A 102 2.37 -18.31 -10.50
C SER A 102 3.88 -18.15 -10.35
N SER A 103 4.66 -18.70 -11.28
CA SER A 103 6.11 -18.49 -11.35
C SER A 103 6.53 -17.26 -12.16
N ASP A 104 5.60 -16.69 -12.94
CA ASP A 104 5.90 -15.59 -13.88
C ASP A 104 4.97 -14.36 -13.72
N GLY A 105 3.97 -14.45 -12.81
CA GLY A 105 2.98 -13.41 -12.60
C GLY A 105 1.92 -13.31 -13.71
N HIS A 106 2.00 -14.12 -14.77
CA HIS A 106 1.09 -14.09 -15.92
C HIS A 106 0.23 -15.36 -16.00
N ASN A 107 0.86 -16.51 -15.84
CA ASN A 107 0.21 -17.81 -15.90
C ASN A 107 -0.07 -18.31 -14.48
N TRP A 108 -1.35 -18.38 -14.11
CA TRP A 108 -1.78 -18.71 -12.76
C TRP A 108 -2.36 -20.11 -12.67
N ALA A 109 -1.79 -20.92 -11.79
CA ALA A 109 -2.31 -22.24 -11.42
C ALA A 109 -3.31 -22.11 -10.26
N ARG A 110 -4.37 -22.89 -10.31
CA ARG A 110 -5.34 -23.14 -9.22
C ARG A 110 -5.20 -24.62 -8.83
N PRO A 111 -4.27 -24.96 -7.92
CA PRO A 111 -3.97 -26.37 -7.59
C PRO A 111 -5.15 -27.05 -6.88
N ASP A 112 -5.34 -28.33 -7.13
CA ASP A 112 -6.27 -29.16 -6.37
C ASP A 112 -5.70 -29.43 -4.98
N LEU A 113 -6.20 -28.70 -3.96
CA LEU A 113 -5.67 -28.74 -2.59
C LEU A 113 -6.24 -29.91 -1.77
N GLY A 114 -7.44 -30.40 -2.11
CA GLY A 114 -8.10 -31.45 -1.34
C GLY A 114 -8.61 -31.05 0.05
N LEU A 115 -8.54 -29.77 0.41
CA LEU A 115 -8.83 -29.28 1.76
C LEU A 115 -10.32 -29.10 2.04
N TYR A 116 -11.08 -28.69 1.04
CA TYR A 116 -12.52 -28.42 1.15
C TYR A 116 -13.32 -29.23 0.14
N GLU A 117 -14.49 -29.73 0.55
CA GLU A 117 -15.42 -30.40 -0.35
C GLU A 117 -16.47 -29.40 -0.85
N TYR A 118 -16.49 -29.17 -2.16
CA TYR A 118 -17.45 -28.30 -2.83
C TYR A 118 -18.28 -29.12 -3.81
N ARG A 119 -19.61 -29.20 -3.61
CA ARG A 119 -20.57 -29.95 -4.45
C ARG A 119 -20.11 -31.40 -4.71
N GLY A 120 -19.64 -32.10 -3.68
CA GLY A 120 -19.23 -33.50 -3.74
C GLY A 120 -17.83 -33.74 -4.33
N SER A 121 -17.04 -32.70 -4.59
CA SER A 121 -15.67 -32.84 -5.10
C SER A 121 -14.67 -32.09 -4.21
N ARG A 122 -13.48 -32.68 -4.03
CA ARG A 122 -12.31 -32.04 -3.40
C ARG A 122 -11.26 -31.56 -4.42
N GLN A 123 -11.56 -31.70 -5.71
CA GLN A 123 -10.70 -31.17 -6.78
C GLN A 123 -10.94 -29.67 -6.96
N ASN A 124 -10.38 -28.90 -6.06
CA ASN A 124 -10.51 -27.44 -6.04
C ASN A 124 -9.37 -26.81 -5.27
N ASN A 125 -9.24 -25.48 -5.43
CA ASN A 125 -8.25 -24.65 -4.75
C ASN A 125 -8.83 -23.86 -3.57
N ILE A 126 -9.92 -24.33 -2.98
CA ILE A 126 -10.56 -23.74 -1.79
C ILE A 126 -9.78 -24.16 -0.55
N LEU A 127 -9.40 -23.19 0.26
CA LEU A 127 -8.82 -23.45 1.59
C LEU A 127 -9.94 -23.71 2.61
N PHE A 128 -10.87 -22.77 2.72
CA PHE A 128 -12.00 -22.82 3.66
C PHE A 128 -13.05 -21.74 3.33
N PRO A 129 -14.29 -21.88 3.86
CA PRO A 129 -15.30 -20.83 3.80
C PRO A 129 -14.91 -19.61 4.64
N THR A 130 -15.37 -18.42 4.23
CA THR A 130 -15.02 -17.14 4.89
C THR A 130 -15.55 -17.01 6.30
N ASP A 131 -16.57 -17.78 6.70
CA ASP A 131 -17.08 -17.79 8.08
C ASP A 131 -16.14 -18.50 9.06
N HIS A 132 -15.17 -19.27 8.57
CA HIS A 132 -14.11 -19.86 9.39
C HIS A 132 -13.04 -18.81 9.75
N PHE A 133 -12.46 -18.17 8.76
CA PHE A 133 -11.49 -17.09 8.89
C PHE A 133 -11.38 -16.34 7.55
N PHE A 134 -11.30 -15.02 7.60
CA PHE A 134 -11.21 -14.20 6.41
C PHE A 134 -9.77 -13.71 6.25
N LEU A 135 -8.97 -14.33 5.37
CA LEU A 135 -7.58 -13.91 5.12
C LEU A 135 -7.55 -12.54 4.41
N GLU A 136 -7.60 -11.45 5.16
CA GLU A 136 -7.59 -10.09 4.59
C GLU A 136 -6.20 -9.68 4.14
N SER A 137 -5.18 -10.08 4.87
CA SER A 137 -3.79 -9.77 4.58
C SER A 137 -2.88 -10.91 5.00
N VAL A 138 -2.03 -11.36 4.09
CA VAL A 138 -0.96 -12.34 4.35
C VAL A 138 0.38 -11.68 4.12
N PHE A 139 1.34 -11.94 4.99
CA PHE A 139 2.72 -11.48 4.86
C PHE A 139 3.70 -12.53 5.36
N ILE A 140 4.95 -12.41 4.92
CA ILE A 140 6.05 -13.25 5.39
C ILE A 140 6.77 -12.54 6.52
N ASP A 141 6.95 -13.24 7.64
CA ASP A 141 7.74 -12.79 8.77
C ASP A 141 9.14 -13.39 8.70
N PRO A 142 10.16 -12.59 8.39
CA PRO A 142 11.52 -13.09 8.25
C PRO A 142 12.17 -13.51 9.58
N THR A 143 11.54 -13.16 10.70
CA THR A 143 12.07 -13.45 12.06
C THR A 143 11.40 -14.65 12.72
N ALA A 144 10.29 -15.14 12.15
CA ALA A 144 9.54 -16.26 12.69
C ALA A 144 10.23 -17.60 12.41
N SER A 145 9.85 -18.62 13.20
CA SER A 145 10.20 -20.01 12.90
C SER A 145 9.61 -20.45 11.55
N ALA A 146 10.22 -21.46 10.92
CA ALA A 146 9.73 -21.99 9.65
C ALA A 146 8.27 -22.45 9.71
N SER A 147 7.79 -22.93 10.88
CA SER A 147 6.42 -23.37 11.10
C SER A 147 5.39 -22.22 11.16
N GLU A 148 5.83 -20.98 11.30
CA GLU A 148 4.97 -19.81 11.45
C GLU A 148 5.38 -18.62 10.55
N ARG A 149 6.14 -18.91 9.48
CA ARG A 149 6.72 -17.90 8.62
C ARG A 149 5.69 -17.08 7.85
N PHE A 150 4.54 -17.65 7.49
CA PHE A 150 3.40 -16.92 6.99
C PHE A 150 2.52 -16.49 8.15
N LYS A 151 2.17 -15.22 8.14
CA LYS A 151 1.22 -14.64 9.09
C LYS A 151 0.07 -13.99 8.34
N ALA A 152 -1.10 -14.09 8.92
CA ALA A 152 -2.29 -13.45 8.38
C ALA A 152 -3.07 -12.73 9.47
N ILE A 153 -3.77 -11.67 9.08
CA ILE A 153 -4.72 -10.96 9.94
C ILE A 153 -6.10 -10.91 9.30
N SER A 154 -7.10 -10.84 10.15
CA SER A 154 -8.51 -10.70 9.75
C SER A 154 -9.32 -9.98 10.80
N ALA A 155 -10.24 -9.11 10.34
CA ALA A 155 -11.33 -8.64 11.18
C ALA A 155 -12.34 -9.77 11.36
N THR A 156 -12.66 -10.11 12.61
CA THR A 156 -13.59 -11.18 12.96
C THR A 156 -14.70 -10.64 13.82
N LEU A 157 -15.92 -11.10 13.57
CA LEU A 157 -17.07 -10.84 14.42
C LEU A 157 -17.14 -11.89 15.54
N MET A 158 -17.17 -11.44 16.78
CA MET A 158 -17.41 -12.26 17.95
C MET A 158 -18.80 -11.92 18.50
N TYR A 159 -19.61 -12.94 18.72
CA TYR A 159 -20.94 -12.79 19.33
C TYR A 159 -20.87 -13.18 20.80
N LEU A 160 -21.32 -12.29 21.66
CA LEU A 160 -21.41 -12.51 23.10
C LEU A 160 -22.87 -12.61 23.51
N HIS A 161 -23.19 -13.58 24.33
CA HIS A 161 -24.47 -13.71 24.98
C HIS A 161 -24.29 -13.41 26.48
N ASN A 162 -24.96 -12.39 26.98
CA ASN A 162 -24.78 -11.91 28.36
C ASN A 162 -23.33 -11.64 28.76
N GLY A 163 -22.55 -11.09 27.81
CA GLY A 163 -21.13 -10.77 27.98
C GLY A 163 -20.16 -11.97 27.87
N VAL A 164 -20.66 -13.17 27.57
CA VAL A 164 -19.84 -14.37 27.40
C VAL A 164 -19.68 -14.68 25.91
N PRO A 165 -18.45 -14.83 25.39
CA PRO A 165 -18.23 -15.22 24.00
C PRO A 165 -18.87 -16.57 23.68
N VAL A 166 -19.55 -16.65 22.52
CA VAL A 166 -20.17 -17.90 22.03
C VAL A 166 -19.37 -18.37 20.79
N PRO A 167 -18.43 -19.30 20.98
CA PRO A 167 -17.61 -19.80 19.89
C PRO A 167 -18.44 -20.42 18.76
N GLY A 168 -18.05 -20.16 17.51
CA GLY A 168 -18.73 -20.69 16.32
C GLY A 168 -20.12 -20.09 16.04
N MET A 169 -20.55 -19.07 16.80
CA MET A 169 -21.73 -18.28 16.48
C MET A 169 -21.44 -17.38 15.28
N ASN A 170 -22.33 -17.37 14.31
CA ASN A 170 -22.29 -16.46 13.17
C ASN A 170 -23.68 -15.83 12.94
N LYS A 171 -23.75 -14.87 12.04
CA LYS A 171 -24.99 -14.13 11.75
C LYS A 171 -26.15 -15.03 11.31
N LYS A 172 -25.87 -16.12 10.60
CA LYS A 172 -26.90 -17.08 10.15
C LYS A 172 -27.45 -17.85 11.34
N LYS A 173 -26.58 -18.48 12.14
CA LYS A 173 -26.96 -19.23 13.35
C LYS A 173 -27.68 -18.35 14.36
N LEU A 174 -27.23 -17.11 14.55
CA LEU A 174 -27.91 -16.18 15.46
C LEU A 174 -29.32 -15.84 14.97
N ARG A 175 -29.51 -15.61 13.68
CA ARG A 175 -30.83 -15.38 13.10
C ARG A 175 -31.76 -16.60 13.24
N GLU A 176 -31.24 -17.80 13.06
CA GLU A 176 -31.99 -19.05 13.27
C GLU A 176 -32.43 -19.20 14.74
N LEU A 177 -31.47 -19.03 15.66
CA LEU A 177 -31.77 -19.07 17.11
C LEU A 177 -32.81 -18.03 17.52
N LEU A 178 -32.70 -16.80 17.03
CA LEU A 178 -33.67 -15.73 17.33
C LEU A 178 -35.06 -16.00 16.73
N ARG A 179 -35.16 -16.67 15.58
CA ARG A 179 -36.45 -17.10 15.01
C ARG A 179 -37.09 -18.20 15.84
N GLU A 180 -36.32 -19.15 16.32
CA GLU A 180 -36.79 -20.22 17.18
C GLU A 180 -37.29 -19.68 18.53
N THR A 181 -36.56 -18.72 19.11
CA THR A 181 -36.97 -18.07 20.38
C THR A 181 -38.15 -17.13 20.21
N ALA A 182 -38.31 -16.45 19.07
CA ALA A 182 -39.49 -15.59 18.81
C ALA A 182 -40.82 -16.37 18.70
N ASN A 183 -40.76 -17.66 18.39
CA ASN A 183 -41.94 -18.52 18.41
C ASN A 183 -42.41 -18.93 19.81
N LEU A 184 -41.70 -18.56 20.87
CA LEU A 184 -42.00 -18.92 22.27
C LEU A 184 -42.81 -17.86 23.05
N GLY A 185 -43.45 -16.92 22.37
CA GLY A 185 -44.41 -15.95 22.90
C GLY A 185 -43.92 -15.11 24.10
N ASP A 186 -44.03 -13.79 24.03
CA ASP A 186 -43.81 -12.78 25.07
C ASP A 186 -42.40 -12.18 25.25
N VAL A 187 -41.46 -12.36 24.36
CA VAL A 187 -40.13 -11.77 24.51
C VAL A 187 -39.78 -10.91 23.29
N GLY A 188 -40.31 -9.70 23.20
CA GLY A 188 -39.84 -8.65 22.26
C GLY A 188 -39.57 -9.06 20.79
N THR A 189 -39.33 -8.10 19.92
CA THR A 189 -38.89 -8.40 18.55
C THR A 189 -37.48 -8.99 18.55
N PRO A 190 -37.08 -9.78 17.53
CA PRO A 190 -35.71 -10.29 17.39
C PRO A 190 -34.64 -9.21 17.52
N GLU A 191 -34.95 -7.97 17.12
CA GLU A 191 -34.08 -6.81 17.24
C GLU A 191 -33.94 -6.30 18.67
N GLU A 192 -34.99 -6.41 19.47
CA GLU A 192 -34.98 -6.04 20.90
C GLU A 192 -34.24 -7.09 21.74
N ILE A 193 -34.40 -8.39 21.41
CA ILE A 193 -33.66 -9.49 22.04
C ILE A 193 -32.16 -9.34 21.71
N MET A 194 -31.84 -9.07 20.44
CA MET A 194 -30.46 -8.76 20.01
C MET A 194 -29.82 -7.63 20.82
N ARG A 195 -30.57 -6.57 21.11
CA ARG A 195 -30.05 -5.40 21.84
C ARG A 195 -29.85 -5.64 23.33
N ARG A 196 -30.54 -6.58 23.93
CA ARG A 196 -30.54 -6.82 25.39
C ARG A 196 -29.55 -7.89 25.82
N GLU A 197 -29.42 -8.97 25.05
CA GLU A 197 -28.70 -10.17 25.48
C GLU A 197 -27.46 -10.48 24.61
N TRP A 198 -27.46 -10.02 23.35
CA TRP A 198 -26.42 -10.29 22.41
C TRP A 198 -25.64 -9.01 22.08
N VAL A 199 -24.33 -9.10 22.20
CA VAL A 199 -23.39 -8.05 21.77
C VAL A 199 -22.54 -8.61 20.67
N MET A 200 -22.36 -7.81 19.63
CA MET A 200 -21.43 -8.11 18.54
C MET A 200 -20.19 -7.26 18.70
N GLU A 201 -19.07 -7.90 18.86
CA GLU A 201 -17.75 -7.28 18.94
C GLU A 201 -16.95 -7.60 17.69
N GLN A 202 -16.09 -6.67 17.28
CA GLN A 202 -15.13 -6.91 16.21
C GLN A 202 -13.72 -6.94 16.79
N HIS A 203 -13.01 -7.98 16.48
CA HIS A 203 -11.62 -8.21 16.89
C HIS A 203 -10.74 -8.36 15.67
N ILE A 204 -9.48 -8.04 15.79
CA ILE A 204 -8.46 -8.46 14.81
C ILE A 204 -7.84 -9.75 15.32
N ARG A 205 -8.02 -10.83 14.59
CA ARG A 205 -7.41 -12.12 14.87
C ARG A 205 -6.24 -12.40 13.93
N GLY A 206 -5.30 -13.19 14.42
CA GLY A 206 -4.15 -13.66 13.67
C GLY A 206 -4.28 -15.13 13.29
N ALA A 207 -3.59 -15.50 12.22
CA ALA A 207 -3.33 -16.87 11.88
C ALA A 207 -1.87 -17.04 11.42
N VAL A 208 -1.32 -18.22 11.58
CA VAL A 208 0.06 -18.55 11.19
C VAL A 208 0.08 -19.83 10.37
N SER A 209 1.05 -19.93 9.46
CA SER A 209 1.22 -21.10 8.60
C SER A 209 2.69 -21.30 8.21
N ALA A 210 3.08 -22.54 7.98
CA ALA A 210 4.39 -22.90 7.44
C ALA A 210 4.45 -22.76 5.90
N ASP A 211 3.33 -23.03 5.23
CA ASP A 211 3.22 -23.20 3.78
C ASP A 211 2.27 -22.22 3.08
N GLY A 212 1.44 -21.52 3.88
CA GLY A 212 0.38 -20.64 3.38
C GLY A 212 -0.91 -21.36 2.98
N LEU A 213 -0.99 -22.68 3.17
CA LEU A 213 -2.15 -23.51 2.85
C LEU A 213 -2.84 -24.02 4.11
N ASN A 214 -2.04 -24.53 5.06
CA ASN A 214 -2.50 -25.03 6.34
C ASN A 214 -2.37 -23.94 7.41
N TRP A 215 -3.49 -23.35 7.84
CA TRP A 215 -3.52 -22.22 8.75
C TRP A 215 -3.96 -22.62 10.15
N ARG A 216 -3.20 -22.21 11.15
CA ARG A 216 -3.58 -22.26 12.56
C ARG A 216 -4.01 -20.86 13.00
N ILE A 217 -5.30 -20.71 13.28
CA ILE A 217 -5.85 -19.46 13.82
C ILE A 217 -5.45 -19.36 15.30
N LEU A 218 -4.99 -18.19 15.72
CA LEU A 218 -4.61 -17.94 17.11
C LEU A 218 -5.87 -17.85 18.00
N ASP A 219 -5.79 -18.41 19.20
CA ASP A 219 -6.91 -18.40 20.14
C ASP A 219 -7.22 -16.99 20.64
N GLU A 220 -6.16 -16.26 21.01
CA GLU A 220 -6.27 -14.88 21.47
C GLU A 220 -6.26 -13.89 20.30
N PRO A 221 -7.09 -12.83 20.35
CA PRO A 221 -7.07 -11.79 19.34
C PRO A 221 -5.77 -10.99 19.40
N LEU A 222 -5.31 -10.51 18.24
CA LEU A 222 -4.19 -9.55 18.17
C LEU A 222 -4.60 -8.19 18.73
N LEU A 223 -5.86 -7.81 18.50
CA LEU A 223 -6.48 -6.60 19.00
C LEU A 223 -7.89 -6.91 19.46
N GLY A 224 -8.17 -6.67 20.74
CA GLY A 224 -9.49 -6.80 21.32
C GLY A 224 -10.45 -5.67 20.92
N TRP A 225 -11.71 -5.84 21.23
CA TRP A 225 -12.74 -4.83 21.00
C TRP A 225 -12.60 -3.62 21.93
N HIS A 226 -12.80 -2.43 21.38
CA HIS A 226 -12.90 -1.18 22.13
C HIS A 226 -14.17 -0.43 21.69
N LYS A 227 -14.97 0.05 22.64
CA LYS A 227 -16.29 0.67 22.39
C LYS A 227 -16.28 1.86 21.42
N ASP A 228 -15.17 2.57 21.33
CA ASP A 228 -14.98 3.72 20.46
C ASP A 228 -14.29 3.37 19.12
N GLN A 229 -14.09 2.09 18.87
CA GLN A 229 -13.68 1.59 17.57
C GLN A 229 -14.91 1.33 16.73
N SER A 230 -14.95 1.94 15.58
CA SER A 230 -15.93 1.63 14.56
C SER A 230 -15.56 0.36 13.82
N ALA A 231 -16.57 -0.22 13.19
CA ALA A 231 -16.49 -1.47 12.47
C ALA A 231 -15.31 -1.55 11.48
N PHE A 232 -14.51 -2.59 11.60
CA PHE A 232 -13.48 -2.98 10.64
C PHE A 232 -14.15 -3.67 9.44
N ASP A 233 -14.73 -2.91 8.53
CA ASP A 233 -15.54 -3.41 7.41
C ASP A 233 -14.86 -3.22 6.05
N SER A 234 -13.58 -3.03 6.03
CA SER A 234 -12.73 -3.07 4.85
C SER A 234 -11.45 -3.79 5.21
N ILE A 235 -10.67 -4.17 4.23
CA ILE A 235 -9.46 -4.97 4.44
C ILE A 235 -8.58 -4.37 5.53
N SER A 236 -8.25 -5.19 6.51
CA SER A 236 -7.19 -4.94 7.49
C SER A 236 -5.86 -5.39 6.88
N VAL A 237 -4.88 -4.50 6.80
CA VAL A 237 -3.59 -4.81 6.19
C VAL A 237 -2.52 -4.90 7.26
N GLY A 238 -1.92 -6.09 7.40
CA GLY A 238 -0.82 -6.35 8.31
C GLY A 238 0.53 -6.45 7.61
N GLY A 239 1.60 -6.35 8.38
CA GLY A 239 2.96 -6.53 7.91
C GLY A 239 3.96 -6.63 9.05
N PHE A 240 5.20 -6.97 8.72
CA PHE A 240 6.35 -6.86 9.61
C PHE A 240 7.26 -5.72 9.13
N ASP A 241 7.51 -4.77 10.02
CA ASP A 241 8.39 -3.64 9.76
C ASP A 241 9.81 -3.99 10.23
N ALA A 242 10.67 -4.36 9.29
CA ALA A 242 12.03 -4.78 9.60
C ALA A 242 12.93 -3.68 10.16
N ASP A 243 12.60 -2.39 9.95
CA ASP A 243 13.40 -1.28 10.48
C ASP A 243 13.17 -1.10 11.99
N THR A 244 11.94 -1.33 12.45
CA THR A 244 11.57 -1.22 13.85
C THR A 244 11.55 -2.57 14.58
N GLY A 245 11.52 -3.69 13.84
CA GLY A 245 11.34 -5.03 14.40
C GLY A 245 9.93 -5.28 14.93
N GLU A 246 8.94 -4.54 14.43
CA GLU A 246 7.56 -4.60 14.92
C GLU A 246 6.59 -5.12 13.88
N TYR A 247 5.55 -5.80 14.35
CA TYR A 247 4.36 -6.02 13.56
C TYR A 247 3.54 -4.76 13.48
N VAL A 248 2.95 -4.50 12.33
CA VAL A 248 2.08 -3.34 12.09
C VAL A 248 0.77 -3.80 11.48
N ALA A 249 -0.30 -3.07 11.80
CA ALA A 249 -1.58 -3.24 11.13
C ALA A 249 -2.21 -1.88 10.86
N TYR A 250 -2.70 -1.73 9.64
CA TYR A 250 -3.48 -0.58 9.19
C TYR A 250 -4.93 -1.03 9.04
N LEU A 251 -5.81 -0.36 9.74
CA LEU A 251 -7.19 -0.76 9.95
C LEU A 251 -8.11 0.38 9.54
N ARG A 252 -9.29 0.04 9.05
CA ARG A 252 -10.34 1.03 8.87
C ARG A 252 -10.72 1.66 10.22
N GLY A 253 -10.91 2.97 10.21
CA GLY A 253 -11.48 3.73 11.31
C GLY A 253 -12.58 4.67 10.83
N ILE A 254 -13.29 5.26 11.77
CA ILE A 254 -14.20 6.39 11.53
C ILE A 254 -13.77 7.53 12.45
N VAL A 255 -13.59 8.72 11.90
CA VAL A 255 -13.37 9.97 12.62
C VAL A 255 -14.40 10.96 12.10
N ASP A 256 -15.17 11.55 12.97
CA ASP A 256 -16.22 12.54 12.62
C ASP A 256 -17.14 12.08 11.47
N ARG A 257 -17.56 10.82 11.53
CA ARG A 257 -18.39 10.14 10.51
C ARG A 257 -17.73 9.92 9.16
N ARG A 258 -16.43 10.17 9.04
CA ARG A 258 -15.65 9.94 7.82
C ARG A 258 -14.76 8.71 7.98
N ARG A 259 -14.64 7.94 6.91
CA ARG A 259 -13.71 6.79 6.87
C ARG A 259 -12.27 7.28 6.97
N SER A 260 -11.47 6.57 7.75
CA SER A 260 -10.07 6.88 8.01
C SER A 260 -9.24 5.60 8.09
N VAL A 261 -7.94 5.75 8.13
CA VAL A 261 -6.98 4.68 8.41
C VAL A 261 -6.43 4.87 9.82
N ARG A 262 -6.39 3.80 10.58
CA ARG A 262 -5.78 3.74 11.90
C ARG A 262 -4.65 2.72 11.91
N ARG A 263 -3.63 2.95 12.72
CA ARG A 263 -2.48 2.07 12.87
C ARG A 263 -2.41 1.52 14.29
N THR A 264 -2.09 0.24 14.39
CA THR A 264 -1.69 -0.46 15.61
C THR A 264 -0.56 -1.43 15.30
N GLY A 265 -0.04 -2.12 16.31
CA GLY A 265 1.02 -3.10 16.17
C GLY A 265 1.91 -3.13 17.42
N GLY A 266 3.00 -3.86 17.37
CA GLY A 266 3.96 -3.98 18.43
C GLY A 266 5.02 -5.04 18.19
N PRO A 267 5.92 -5.29 19.16
CA PRO A 267 7.04 -6.21 18.99
C PRO A 267 6.62 -7.71 18.96
N LYS A 268 5.38 -7.99 19.32
CA LYS A 268 4.82 -9.35 19.30
C LYS A 268 3.63 -9.43 18.36
N PHE A 269 3.43 -10.58 17.75
CA PHE A 269 2.23 -10.90 16.97
C PHE A 269 1.08 -11.27 17.91
N GLY A 270 0.59 -10.26 18.66
CA GLY A 270 -0.44 -10.39 19.68
C GLY A 270 -0.43 -9.18 20.64
N ASP A 271 -1.53 -9.01 21.37
CA ASP A 271 -1.70 -7.99 22.40
C ASP A 271 -1.39 -6.56 21.91
N TRP A 272 -2.00 -6.19 20.78
CA TRP A 272 -1.77 -4.88 20.18
C TRP A 272 -2.57 -3.78 20.88
N PRO A 273 -1.99 -2.58 21.06
CA PRO A 273 -2.67 -1.47 21.66
C PRO A 273 -3.80 -0.93 20.77
N LYS A 274 -4.67 -0.11 21.36
CA LYS A 274 -5.72 0.60 20.63
C LYS A 274 -5.14 1.35 19.43
N PRO A 275 -5.78 1.22 18.23
CA PRO A 275 -5.28 1.87 17.03
C PRO A 275 -5.37 3.39 17.07
N ASN A 276 -4.30 4.06 16.63
CA ASN A 276 -4.24 5.50 16.47
C ASN A 276 -4.61 5.92 15.05
N PHE A 277 -5.23 7.08 14.91
CA PHE A 277 -5.49 7.71 13.63
C PHE A 277 -4.18 8.06 12.92
N VAL A 278 -4.11 7.78 11.60
CA VAL A 278 -2.91 8.09 10.80
C VAL A 278 -3.21 8.73 9.45
N PHE A 279 -4.40 8.48 8.83
CA PHE A 279 -4.68 8.98 7.50
C PHE A 279 -6.19 9.08 7.20
N MET A 280 -6.61 10.10 6.46
CA MET A 280 -7.95 10.26 5.89
C MET A 280 -7.92 11.26 4.71
N ALA A 281 -9.00 11.35 3.97
CA ALA A 281 -9.22 12.45 3.05
C ALA A 281 -9.32 13.78 3.82
N ASP A 282 -8.77 14.84 3.27
CA ASP A 282 -8.66 16.16 3.90
C ASP A 282 -9.40 17.24 3.09
N PRO A 283 -9.42 18.51 3.54
CA PRO A 283 -10.17 19.58 2.86
C PRO A 283 -9.71 19.93 1.45
N GLU A 284 -8.56 19.47 1.00
CA GLU A 284 -8.09 19.67 -0.38
C GLU A 284 -8.65 18.61 -1.34
N ASP A 285 -9.23 17.51 -0.80
CA ASP A 285 -9.95 16.53 -1.60
C ASP A 285 -11.35 17.05 -1.95
N GLU A 286 -11.97 16.47 -2.99
CA GLU A 286 -13.36 16.77 -3.34
C GLU A 286 -14.28 16.53 -2.13
N PRO A 287 -15.31 17.35 -1.93
CA PRO A 287 -16.30 17.11 -0.90
C PRO A 287 -16.88 15.69 -0.98
N THR A 288 -17.14 15.05 0.14
CA THR A 288 -17.64 13.68 0.24
C THR A 288 -16.63 12.57 -0.11
N THR A 289 -15.40 12.90 -0.49
CA THR A 289 -14.35 11.90 -0.66
C THR A 289 -13.97 11.26 0.67
N THR A 290 -13.84 9.93 0.67
CA THR A 290 -13.38 9.16 1.83
C THR A 290 -12.40 8.07 1.40
N VAL A 291 -11.63 7.52 2.34
CA VAL A 291 -10.78 6.35 2.11
C VAL A 291 -11.64 5.10 2.25
N TYR A 292 -11.86 4.35 1.17
CA TYR A 292 -12.61 3.10 1.25
C TYR A 292 -11.74 1.95 1.74
N GLN A 293 -10.67 1.66 0.99
CA GLN A 293 -9.70 0.62 1.27
C GLN A 293 -8.32 1.24 1.29
N HIS A 294 -7.42 0.67 2.05
CA HIS A 294 -6.02 1.06 2.07
C HIS A 294 -5.16 -0.17 1.82
N CYS A 295 -4.04 0.03 1.16
CA CYS A 295 -3.06 -1.00 0.93
C CYS A 295 -1.73 -0.50 1.45
N TYR A 296 -1.31 -1.00 2.61
CA TYR A 296 0.00 -0.73 3.17
C TYR A 296 1.03 -1.68 2.58
N THR A 297 2.19 -1.14 2.28
CA THR A 297 3.37 -1.93 1.92
C THR A 297 4.65 -1.12 2.16
N ARG A 298 5.80 -1.75 1.97
CA ARG A 298 7.11 -1.09 1.95
C ARG A 298 7.65 -1.08 0.53
N MET A 299 8.36 -0.02 0.16
CA MET A 299 9.08 -0.01 -1.11
C MET A 299 10.22 -1.03 -1.04
N PRO A 300 10.34 -1.93 -2.03
CA PRO A 300 11.42 -2.91 -2.04
C PRO A 300 12.81 -2.25 -2.05
N GLY A 301 13.75 -2.83 -1.32
CA GLY A 301 15.13 -2.37 -1.28
C GLY A 301 15.43 -1.21 -0.32
N HIS A 302 14.40 -0.54 0.22
CA HIS A 302 14.58 0.50 1.25
C HIS A 302 13.33 0.63 2.15
N GLY A 303 13.51 1.28 3.30
CA GLY A 303 12.50 1.30 4.37
C GLY A 303 11.31 2.22 4.17
N MET A 304 11.16 2.89 3.04
CA MET A 304 10.05 3.79 2.78
C MET A 304 8.71 3.05 2.80
N ARG A 305 7.78 3.55 3.59
CA ARG A 305 6.44 3.02 3.73
C ARG A 305 5.49 3.74 2.79
N VAL A 306 4.61 2.98 2.14
CA VAL A 306 3.62 3.51 1.21
C VAL A 306 2.23 2.97 1.52
N LEU A 307 1.24 3.82 1.34
CA LEU A 307 -0.17 3.46 1.26
C LEU A 307 -0.67 3.70 -0.17
N PHE A 308 -1.46 2.76 -0.66
CA PHE A 308 -2.23 2.91 -1.89
C PHE A 308 -3.73 2.98 -1.53
N PRO A 309 -4.21 4.14 -1.04
CA PRO A 309 -5.60 4.28 -0.65
C PRO A 309 -6.51 4.30 -1.87
N SER A 310 -7.58 3.49 -1.84
CA SER A 310 -8.71 3.62 -2.77
C SER A 310 -9.58 4.77 -2.28
N MET A 311 -9.48 5.91 -2.97
CA MET A 311 -10.26 7.09 -2.67
C MET A 311 -11.66 6.93 -3.24
N TYR A 312 -12.66 7.01 -2.39
CA TYR A 312 -14.06 6.78 -2.71
C TYR A 312 -14.82 8.09 -2.86
N TYR A 313 -15.27 8.33 -4.06
CA TYR A 313 -16.10 9.49 -4.44
C TYR A 313 -17.57 9.10 -4.23
N GLN A 314 -18.13 9.46 -3.08
CA GLN A 314 -19.44 8.95 -2.66
C GLN A 314 -20.60 9.38 -3.56
N LEU A 315 -20.50 10.52 -4.22
CA LEU A 315 -21.55 10.99 -5.14
C LEU A 315 -21.61 10.18 -6.43
N ASP A 316 -20.46 9.74 -6.90
CA ASP A 316 -20.35 8.99 -8.16
C ASP A 316 -20.32 7.47 -7.94
N GLU A 317 -20.12 7.04 -6.68
CA GLU A 317 -19.94 5.63 -6.31
C GLU A 317 -18.74 4.98 -7.02
N GLU A 318 -17.69 5.75 -7.25
CA GLU A 318 -16.48 5.37 -7.98
C GLU A 318 -15.25 5.45 -7.08
N LEU A 319 -14.23 4.64 -7.42
CA LEU A 319 -12.96 4.60 -6.69
C LEU A 319 -11.78 4.58 -7.66
N ASP A 320 -10.75 5.35 -7.35
CA ASP A 320 -9.41 5.19 -7.92
C ASP A 320 -8.35 5.10 -6.81
N ILE A 321 -7.11 4.77 -7.19
CA ILE A 321 -6.06 4.52 -6.22
C ILE A 321 -5.07 5.66 -6.23
N HIS A 322 -4.85 6.26 -5.05
CA HIS A 322 -3.88 7.32 -4.83
C HIS A 322 -2.60 6.79 -4.17
N LEU A 323 -1.68 7.70 -3.85
CA LEU A 323 -0.44 7.40 -3.15
C LEU A 323 -0.30 8.27 -1.91
N ALA A 324 0.10 7.66 -0.81
CA ALA A 324 0.66 8.37 0.33
C ALA A 324 1.96 7.69 0.78
N THR A 325 2.90 8.48 1.27
CA THR A 325 4.23 8.03 1.69
C THR A 325 4.50 8.38 3.13
N SER A 326 5.31 7.57 3.82
CA SER A 326 5.68 7.80 5.20
C SER A 326 7.07 7.25 5.52
N ARG A 327 7.80 7.94 6.40
CA ARG A 327 9.10 7.51 6.90
C ARG A 327 9.00 6.70 8.18
N ASP A 328 7.94 6.90 8.96
CA ASP A 328 7.74 6.29 10.28
C ASP A 328 6.47 5.43 10.40
N GLY A 329 5.61 5.45 9.36
CA GLY A 329 4.31 4.77 9.36
C GLY A 329 3.22 5.48 10.17
N HIS A 330 3.52 6.63 10.76
CA HIS A 330 2.58 7.43 11.56
C HIS A 330 2.18 8.74 10.87
N ILE A 331 3.16 9.44 10.32
CA ILE A 331 2.95 10.69 9.58
C ILE A 331 2.95 10.36 8.10
N TRP A 332 1.84 10.62 7.45
CA TRP A 332 1.64 10.32 6.03
C TRP A 332 1.51 11.60 5.22
N SER A 333 2.21 11.64 4.10
CA SER A 333 2.23 12.74 3.14
C SER A 333 1.65 12.27 1.81
N ARG A 334 0.88 13.12 1.15
CA ARG A 334 0.44 12.91 -0.24
C ARG A 334 1.28 13.81 -1.14
N PRO A 335 2.20 13.24 -1.93
CA PRO A 335 3.07 14.03 -2.81
C PRO A 335 2.27 14.86 -3.81
N GLU A 336 1.19 14.29 -4.33
CA GLU A 336 0.24 14.89 -5.25
C GLU A 336 -1.12 14.23 -5.04
N ARG A 337 -2.21 14.90 -5.46
CA ARG A 337 -3.58 14.37 -5.33
C ARG A 337 -4.10 13.72 -6.61
N THR A 338 -3.22 13.51 -7.56
CA THR A 338 -3.50 12.75 -8.77
C THR A 338 -3.50 11.25 -8.46
N PRO A 339 -4.44 10.46 -9.01
CA PRO A 339 -4.42 9.01 -8.86
C PRO A 339 -3.14 8.41 -9.44
N ILE A 340 -2.52 7.49 -8.68
CA ILE A 340 -1.36 6.73 -9.17
C ILE A 340 -1.80 5.55 -10.06
N ILE A 341 -3.02 5.02 -9.83
CA ILE A 341 -3.66 4.05 -10.72
C ILE A 341 -5.02 4.63 -11.11
N THR A 342 -5.13 5.04 -12.35
CA THR A 342 -6.30 5.73 -12.89
C THR A 342 -7.34 4.75 -13.41
N ARG A 343 -8.59 5.18 -13.52
CA ARG A 343 -9.71 4.36 -14.02
C ARG A 343 -9.74 4.19 -15.54
N GLU A 344 -8.95 4.94 -16.29
CA GLU A 344 -8.86 4.79 -17.74
C GLU A 344 -8.36 3.40 -18.11
N ARG A 345 -8.99 2.82 -19.14
CA ARG A 345 -8.63 1.50 -19.70
C ARG A 345 -7.69 1.69 -20.87
N ASN A 346 -6.90 0.66 -21.16
CA ASN A 346 -6.00 0.65 -22.32
C ASN A 346 -6.76 0.70 -23.69
N ASP A 347 -8.04 0.31 -23.69
CA ASP A 347 -8.93 0.34 -24.85
C ASP A 347 -9.74 1.65 -25.02
N GLY A 348 -9.44 2.67 -24.21
CA GLY A 348 -10.15 3.94 -24.19
C GLY A 348 -11.44 3.95 -23.35
N GLY A 349 -11.80 2.82 -22.74
CA GLY A 349 -12.90 2.74 -21.78
C GLY A 349 -12.49 3.22 -20.38
N ARG A 350 -13.37 3.01 -19.39
CA ARG A 350 -13.14 3.39 -18.00
C ARG A 350 -13.69 2.35 -17.04
N TYR A 351 -12.92 2.02 -16.02
CA TYR A 351 -13.39 1.29 -14.85
C TYR A 351 -14.17 2.21 -13.92
N ALA A 352 -15.07 1.65 -13.12
CA ALA A 352 -15.75 2.41 -12.08
C ALA A 352 -15.01 2.37 -10.74
N CYS A 353 -14.51 1.20 -10.36
CA CYS A 353 -13.88 1.01 -9.05
C CYS A 353 -12.57 0.25 -9.15
N LEU A 354 -11.54 0.77 -8.48
CA LEU A 354 -10.22 0.14 -8.36
C LEU A 354 -9.90 -0.10 -6.88
N TYR A 355 -9.34 -1.30 -6.58
CA TYR A 355 -8.96 -1.71 -5.24
C TYR A 355 -7.55 -2.31 -5.25
N ALA A 356 -6.60 -1.67 -4.58
CA ALA A 356 -5.25 -2.19 -4.45
C ALA A 356 -5.19 -3.34 -3.45
N PHE A 357 -4.35 -4.34 -3.74
CA PHE A 357 -4.03 -5.42 -2.82
C PHE A 357 -2.67 -5.20 -2.15
N PRO A 358 -2.45 -5.74 -0.94
CA PRO A 358 -1.17 -5.63 -0.27
C PRO A 358 -0.01 -6.21 -1.06
N ASN A 359 1.15 -5.59 -0.83
CA ASN A 359 2.49 -5.91 -1.26
C ASN A 359 2.87 -5.40 -2.65
N LEU A 360 3.67 -4.33 -2.64
CA LEU A 360 4.48 -3.91 -3.78
C LEU A 360 5.66 -4.88 -3.90
N MET A 361 5.80 -5.53 -5.05
CA MET A 361 6.76 -6.62 -5.26
C MET A 361 7.66 -6.36 -6.46
N PRO A 362 8.87 -6.94 -6.53
CA PRO A 362 9.60 -7.01 -7.79
C PRO A 362 8.76 -7.69 -8.87
N PHE A 363 8.69 -7.10 -10.06
CA PHE A 363 8.05 -7.68 -11.24
C PHE A 363 9.11 -8.31 -12.15
N ASN A 364 10.24 -7.63 -12.28
CA ASN A 364 11.46 -8.08 -12.93
C ASN A 364 12.64 -7.29 -12.35
N ASP A 365 13.82 -7.40 -12.98
CA ASP A 365 15.05 -6.75 -12.52
C ASP A 365 14.99 -5.21 -12.54
N GLU A 366 14.05 -4.61 -13.29
CA GLU A 366 13.93 -3.16 -13.45
C GLU A 366 12.62 -2.59 -12.95
N GLU A 367 11.60 -3.42 -12.67
CA GLU A 367 10.24 -2.98 -12.42
C GLU A 367 9.68 -3.56 -11.11
N TRP A 368 8.78 -2.80 -10.50
CA TRP A 368 7.91 -3.23 -9.41
C TRP A 368 6.47 -3.36 -9.88
N CYS A 369 5.72 -4.26 -9.25
CA CYS A 369 4.29 -4.43 -9.49
C CYS A 369 3.47 -4.38 -8.19
N LEU A 370 2.27 -3.85 -8.32
CA LEU A 370 1.23 -3.89 -7.29
C LEU A 370 -0.01 -4.55 -7.90
N PRO A 371 -0.57 -5.59 -7.28
CA PRO A 371 -1.81 -6.18 -7.78
C PRO A 371 -3.01 -5.31 -7.38
N PHE A 372 -3.99 -5.20 -8.29
CA PHE A 372 -5.24 -4.51 -8.02
C PHE A 372 -6.41 -5.15 -8.73
N LEU A 373 -7.60 -4.98 -8.16
CA LEU A 373 -8.86 -5.34 -8.79
C LEU A 373 -9.45 -4.15 -9.52
N ALA A 374 -9.97 -4.37 -10.72
CA ALA A 374 -10.74 -3.42 -11.49
C ALA A 374 -12.17 -3.92 -11.72
N TYR A 375 -13.15 -3.06 -11.40
CA TYR A 375 -14.57 -3.28 -11.70
C TYR A 375 -15.09 -2.27 -12.70
N ASN A 376 -15.93 -2.73 -13.65
CA ASN A 376 -16.70 -1.85 -14.53
C ASN A 376 -17.97 -1.29 -13.84
N LYS A 377 -18.35 -1.83 -12.69
CA LYS A 377 -19.54 -1.42 -11.92
C LYS A 377 -19.17 -0.45 -10.79
N ARG A 378 -20.11 0.43 -10.48
CA ARG A 378 -20.04 1.32 -9.32
C ARG A 378 -20.06 0.54 -8.01
N HIS A 379 -19.58 1.16 -6.92
CA HIS A 379 -19.40 0.49 -5.62
C HIS A 379 -20.74 -0.06 -5.07
N VAL A 380 -21.77 0.76 -5.01
CA VAL A 380 -23.13 0.33 -4.61
C VAL A 380 -23.93 -0.04 -5.85
N TYR A 381 -23.58 -1.16 -6.45
CA TYR A 381 -24.33 -1.71 -7.57
C TYR A 381 -25.40 -2.68 -7.06
N THR A 382 -26.65 -2.37 -7.31
CA THR A 382 -27.77 -3.28 -7.09
C THR A 382 -28.15 -3.91 -8.42
N ALA A 383 -27.84 -5.19 -8.63
CA ALA A 383 -28.27 -5.91 -9.81
C ALA A 383 -29.80 -5.94 -9.87
N PRO A 384 -30.42 -5.64 -11.01
CA PRO A 384 -31.84 -5.93 -11.24
C PRO A 384 -32.12 -7.41 -10.96
N LYS A 385 -33.27 -7.73 -10.33
CA LYS A 385 -33.61 -9.11 -9.92
C LYS A 385 -33.65 -10.09 -11.08
N ASP A 386 -33.87 -9.61 -12.29
CA ASP A 386 -34.00 -10.35 -13.54
C ASP A 386 -32.72 -10.41 -14.38
N LYS A 387 -31.62 -9.82 -13.90
CA LYS A 387 -30.34 -9.85 -14.61
C LYS A 387 -29.28 -10.57 -13.79
N PRO A 388 -28.40 -11.37 -14.45
CA PRO A 388 -27.27 -11.95 -13.74
C PRO A 388 -26.40 -10.85 -13.14
N PHE A 389 -25.79 -11.13 -11.99
CA PHE A 389 -24.84 -10.21 -11.37
C PHE A 389 -23.71 -9.95 -12.37
N PRO A 390 -23.41 -8.68 -12.72
CA PRO A 390 -22.34 -8.42 -13.67
C PRO A 390 -21.04 -8.97 -13.12
N ASN A 391 -20.43 -9.81 -13.90
CA ASN A 391 -19.22 -10.48 -13.55
C ASN A 391 -18.02 -9.79 -14.16
N GLU A 392 -17.56 -8.79 -13.51
CA GLU A 392 -16.68 -7.82 -14.15
C GLU A 392 -15.43 -7.47 -13.32
N GLY A 393 -15.13 -8.28 -12.29
CA GLY A 393 -13.90 -8.13 -11.51
C GLY A 393 -12.74 -8.86 -12.19
N GLU A 394 -11.68 -8.15 -12.48
CA GLU A 394 -10.45 -8.68 -13.05
C GLU A 394 -9.26 -8.19 -12.25
N TYR A 395 -8.26 -9.04 -12.04
CA TYR A 395 -7.02 -8.66 -11.37
C TYR A 395 -5.97 -8.25 -12.39
N TRP A 396 -5.36 -7.10 -12.12
CA TRP A 396 -4.38 -6.43 -12.96
C TRP A 396 -3.12 -6.12 -12.17
N TRP A 397 -2.01 -6.00 -12.89
CA TRP A 397 -0.78 -5.42 -12.36
C TRP A 397 -0.71 -3.92 -12.67
N ALA A 398 -0.43 -3.13 -11.64
CA ALA A 398 0.09 -1.78 -11.77
C ALA A 398 1.61 -1.85 -11.71
N VAL A 399 2.29 -1.38 -12.75
CA VAL A 399 3.74 -1.57 -12.93
C VAL A 399 4.44 -0.23 -13.06
N TRP A 400 5.55 -0.08 -12.37
CA TRP A 400 6.46 1.07 -12.43
C TRP A 400 7.90 0.58 -12.54
N LYS A 401 8.77 1.38 -13.17
CA LYS A 401 10.20 1.21 -12.99
C LYS A 401 10.58 1.41 -11.52
N GLN A 402 11.62 0.71 -11.06
CA GLN A 402 12.05 0.76 -9.65
C GLN A 402 12.32 2.18 -9.19
N ASN A 403 11.85 2.50 -7.97
CA ASN A 403 11.96 3.82 -7.33
C ASN A 403 11.21 4.97 -8.05
N ARG A 404 10.28 4.67 -8.98
CA ARG A 404 9.58 5.68 -9.79
C ARG A 404 8.09 5.84 -9.46
N LEU A 405 7.71 5.77 -8.20
CA LEU A 405 6.34 6.09 -7.79
C LEU A 405 6.09 7.61 -7.80
N VAL A 406 7.13 8.39 -7.50
CA VAL A 406 7.09 9.87 -7.49
C VAL A 406 8.35 10.39 -8.14
N ALA A 407 8.24 11.51 -8.83
CA ALA A 407 9.35 12.26 -9.40
C ALA A 407 9.48 13.63 -8.73
N LEU A 408 10.70 14.09 -8.54
CA LEU A 408 11.00 15.50 -8.47
C LEU A 408 11.11 16.02 -9.92
N GLU A 409 10.11 16.77 -10.37
CA GLU A 409 9.93 17.15 -11.77
C GLU A 409 10.20 18.63 -11.99
N ALA A 410 11.02 18.95 -12.98
CA ALA A 410 11.19 20.29 -13.53
C ALA A 410 10.66 20.32 -14.97
N PRO A 411 9.43 20.82 -15.20
CA PRO A 411 8.85 20.88 -16.56
C PRO A 411 9.61 21.79 -17.52
N VAL A 412 10.25 22.84 -17.02
CA VAL A 412 11.07 23.77 -17.79
C VAL A 412 12.49 23.77 -17.26
N GLN A 413 12.70 24.44 -16.15
CA GLN A 413 13.98 24.48 -15.43
C GLN A 413 13.69 24.54 -13.95
N GLY A 414 14.50 23.84 -13.15
CA GLY A 414 14.34 23.81 -11.71
C GLY A 414 15.64 23.56 -10.99
N ARG A 415 15.66 23.90 -9.72
CA ARG A 415 16.82 23.73 -8.85
C ARG A 415 16.35 23.35 -7.43
N VAL A 416 17.05 22.39 -6.85
CA VAL A 416 16.90 22.02 -5.45
C VAL A 416 18.25 21.76 -4.82
N THR A 417 18.33 22.02 -3.52
CA THR A 417 19.47 21.62 -2.70
C THR A 417 18.96 20.57 -1.69
N MET A 418 19.68 19.48 -1.53
CA MET A 418 19.35 18.45 -0.56
C MET A 418 19.85 18.85 0.82
N VAL A 419 19.27 18.28 1.88
CA VAL A 419 19.86 18.34 3.22
C VAL A 419 21.14 17.53 3.27
N GLU A 420 22.07 17.94 4.15
CA GLU A 420 23.37 17.26 4.31
C GLU A 420 23.22 15.76 4.61
N ARG A 421 24.11 14.98 4.00
CA ARG A 421 24.24 13.54 4.21
C ARG A 421 25.69 13.17 4.44
N GLU A 422 25.95 12.22 5.31
CA GLU A 422 27.23 11.56 5.40
C GLU A 422 27.41 10.64 4.21
N LEU A 423 28.49 10.86 3.45
CA LEU A 423 28.77 10.05 2.26
C LEU A 423 29.53 8.79 2.67
N SER A 424 28.97 7.63 2.34
CA SER A 424 29.59 6.32 2.61
C SER A 424 30.30 5.73 1.41
N GLY A 425 29.85 6.07 0.21
CA GLY A 425 30.35 5.56 -1.06
C GLY A 425 31.50 6.38 -1.66
N GLU A 426 31.96 5.91 -2.79
CA GLU A 426 33.03 6.56 -3.63
C GLU A 426 32.47 7.03 -4.97
N GLU A 427 31.16 6.79 -5.22
CA GLU A 427 30.45 7.16 -6.44
C GLU A 427 29.00 7.48 -6.09
N LEU A 428 28.45 8.50 -6.72
CA LEU A 428 27.03 8.85 -6.68
C LEU A 428 26.33 8.38 -7.95
N ARG A 429 25.07 7.93 -7.82
CA ARG A 429 24.28 7.54 -8.99
C ARG A 429 22.88 8.15 -8.92
N LEU A 430 22.28 8.37 -10.09
CA LEU A 430 20.99 9.02 -10.23
C LEU A 430 20.01 8.15 -11.02
N ASN A 431 18.79 8.02 -10.50
CA ASN A 431 17.64 7.51 -11.22
C ASN A 431 16.86 8.70 -11.78
N PHE A 432 16.85 8.86 -13.09
CA PHE A 432 16.27 10.03 -13.74
C PHE A 432 15.74 9.73 -15.15
N GLN A 433 14.94 10.65 -15.65
CA GLN A 433 14.47 10.69 -17.04
C GLN A 433 14.45 12.13 -17.52
N THR A 434 14.89 12.37 -18.77
CA THR A 434 14.80 13.68 -19.42
C THR A 434 13.97 13.60 -20.69
N GLU A 435 13.34 14.70 -21.03
CA GLU A 435 12.78 14.92 -22.36
C GLU A 435 13.89 15.24 -23.37
N ALA A 436 13.53 15.31 -24.65
CA ALA A 436 14.48 15.71 -25.70
C ALA A 436 15.09 17.09 -25.42
N GLY A 437 16.45 17.14 -25.34
CA GLY A 437 17.20 18.33 -24.95
C GLY A 437 17.08 18.74 -23.49
N GLY A 438 16.49 17.87 -22.64
CA GLY A 438 16.52 18.02 -21.18
C GLY A 438 17.84 17.50 -20.61
N TRP A 439 18.14 17.90 -19.39
CA TRP A 439 19.37 17.51 -18.69
C TRP A 439 19.24 17.65 -17.18
N VAL A 440 20.12 16.97 -16.44
CA VAL A 440 20.33 17.12 -15.00
C VAL A 440 21.82 17.31 -14.74
N LYS A 441 22.18 18.30 -13.91
CA LYS A 441 23.53 18.50 -13.38
C LYS A 441 23.48 18.44 -11.86
N VAL A 442 24.51 17.88 -11.25
CA VAL A 442 24.61 17.74 -9.80
C VAL A 442 25.91 18.38 -9.31
N GLU A 443 25.80 19.27 -8.34
CA GLU A 443 26.93 19.87 -7.64
C GLU A 443 27.08 19.24 -6.26
N VAL A 444 28.32 19.11 -5.77
CA VAL A 444 28.57 18.82 -4.36
C VAL A 444 28.81 20.13 -3.64
N VAL A 445 27.98 20.43 -2.63
CA VAL A 445 27.99 21.74 -1.96
C VAL A 445 28.08 21.58 -0.44
N SER A 446 28.59 22.61 0.23
CA SER A 446 28.45 22.81 1.68
C SER A 446 27.21 23.65 1.94
N LEU A 447 26.38 23.28 2.93
CA LEU A 447 25.32 24.17 3.40
C LEU A 447 25.89 25.30 4.27
N PRO A 448 25.25 26.49 4.26
CA PRO A 448 25.69 27.60 5.12
C PRO A 448 25.43 27.26 6.60
N THR A 449 26.40 27.54 7.43
CA THR A 449 26.29 27.36 8.90
C THR A 449 25.74 28.60 9.59
N THR A 450 25.88 29.77 8.96
CA THR A 450 25.38 31.07 9.47
C THR A 450 24.96 31.95 8.29
N PRO A 451 23.79 32.62 8.33
CA PRO A 451 23.40 33.67 7.39
C PRO A 451 24.34 34.90 7.47
N PRO A 452 24.59 35.65 6.38
CA PRO A 452 24.08 35.49 5.02
C PRO A 452 25.04 34.72 4.10
N SER A 453 25.25 33.43 4.37
CA SER A 453 26.11 32.60 3.54
C SER A 453 25.29 31.78 2.53
N TYR A 454 25.81 31.61 1.35
CA TYR A 454 25.21 30.73 0.33
C TYR A 454 25.88 29.36 0.39
N SER A 455 25.18 28.34 -0.07
CA SER A 455 25.82 27.05 -0.34
C SER A 455 26.91 27.21 -1.37
N LEU A 456 28.11 26.78 -1.03
CA LEU A 456 29.28 26.86 -1.92
C LEU A 456 29.58 25.49 -2.49
N ALA A 457 29.79 25.43 -3.80
CA ALA A 457 30.27 24.23 -4.44
C ALA A 457 31.74 23.98 -4.04
N TYR A 458 32.05 22.72 -3.78
CA TYR A 458 33.44 22.31 -3.58
C TYR A 458 34.20 22.43 -4.90
N GLU A 459 35.48 22.83 -4.83
CA GLU A 459 36.36 22.93 -6.00
C GLU A 459 36.40 21.63 -6.80
N GLY A 460 36.15 21.72 -8.11
CA GLY A 460 36.06 20.59 -9.04
C GLY A 460 34.68 19.88 -9.05
N PHE A 461 33.69 20.36 -8.28
CA PHE A 461 32.34 19.74 -8.15
C PHE A 461 31.22 20.75 -8.33
N GLY A 462 31.49 21.88 -8.94
CA GLY A 462 30.50 22.92 -9.21
C GLY A 462 29.73 22.69 -10.51
N PHE A 463 28.89 23.64 -10.84
CA PHE A 463 28.00 23.57 -12.00
C PHE A 463 28.75 23.47 -13.34
N GLU A 464 29.88 24.15 -13.47
CA GLU A 464 30.64 24.15 -14.71
C GLU A 464 31.35 22.80 -14.92
N GLU A 465 31.86 22.18 -13.86
CA GLU A 465 32.54 20.89 -13.90
C GLU A 465 31.54 19.72 -14.00
N ALA A 466 30.30 19.90 -13.56
CA ALA A 466 29.27 18.84 -13.60
C ALA A 466 28.91 18.50 -15.04
N ASP A 467 29.00 17.23 -15.39
CA ASP A 467 28.55 16.76 -16.70
C ASP A 467 27.02 16.74 -16.77
N ALA A 468 26.48 17.14 -17.92
CA ALA A 468 25.04 17.13 -18.15
C ALA A 468 24.55 15.72 -18.43
N LEU A 469 23.72 15.18 -17.52
CA LEU A 469 23.13 13.86 -17.66
C LEU A 469 21.84 13.96 -18.48
N SER A 470 21.64 13.07 -19.46
CA SER A 470 20.42 13.00 -20.27
C SER A 470 20.02 11.55 -20.58
N GLY A 471 18.75 11.33 -20.90
CA GLY A 471 18.21 9.99 -21.21
C GLY A 471 17.24 9.47 -20.17
N ASP A 472 17.11 8.14 -20.10
CA ASP A 472 16.23 7.42 -19.16
C ASP A 472 17.01 6.29 -18.49
N HIS A 473 17.43 6.50 -17.23
CA HIS A 473 18.35 5.62 -16.52
C HIS A 473 17.84 5.33 -15.11
N LEU A 474 17.90 4.06 -14.70
CA LEU A 474 17.56 3.63 -13.33
C LEU A 474 18.68 3.92 -12.33
N SER A 475 19.93 3.88 -12.78
CA SER A 475 21.11 4.10 -11.94
C SER A 475 22.27 4.50 -12.85
N HIS A 476 22.51 5.80 -13.02
CA HIS A 476 23.59 6.37 -13.87
C HIS A 476 24.61 7.06 -13.00
N PRO A 477 25.92 6.83 -13.17
CA PRO A 477 26.93 7.56 -12.43
C PRO A 477 26.84 9.08 -12.69
N ILE A 478 26.94 9.85 -11.60
CA ILE A 478 27.09 11.31 -11.69
C ILE A 478 28.57 11.60 -11.88
N THR A 479 28.91 12.48 -12.85
CA THR A 479 30.30 12.77 -13.20
C THR A 479 30.58 14.27 -13.25
N TRP A 480 31.83 14.60 -12.98
CA TRP A 480 32.43 15.95 -13.08
C TRP A 480 33.68 15.85 -13.93
N ASN A 481 33.70 16.54 -15.08
CA ASN A 481 34.78 16.45 -16.08
C ASN A 481 35.12 14.98 -16.42
N GLY A 482 34.08 14.12 -16.54
CA GLY A 482 34.20 12.70 -16.86
C GLY A 482 34.60 11.78 -15.70
N SER A 483 34.83 12.29 -14.49
CA SER A 483 35.14 11.48 -13.29
C SER A 483 33.94 11.35 -12.37
N SER A 484 33.65 10.13 -11.87
CA SER A 484 32.62 9.88 -10.87
C SER A 484 33.18 9.79 -9.43
N ASP A 485 34.48 9.96 -9.25
CA ASP A 485 35.14 9.78 -7.94
C ASP A 485 34.80 10.90 -6.97
N VAL A 486 34.09 10.54 -5.89
CA VAL A 486 33.75 11.40 -4.74
C VAL A 486 34.41 10.90 -3.44
N SER A 487 35.39 10.03 -3.52
CA SER A 487 36.05 9.38 -2.38
C SER A 487 36.62 10.38 -1.36
N ARG A 488 37.02 11.59 -1.80
CA ARG A 488 37.51 12.64 -0.92
C ARG A 488 36.48 13.13 0.12
N PHE A 489 35.19 12.88 -0.12
CA PHE A 489 34.07 13.24 0.79
C PHE A 489 33.64 12.10 1.70
N LYS A 490 34.25 10.92 1.57
CA LYS A 490 33.87 9.74 2.37
C LYS A 490 33.96 10.03 3.88
N GLY A 491 32.88 9.74 4.60
CA GLY A 491 32.76 10.07 6.03
C GLY A 491 32.49 11.55 6.33
N GLN A 492 32.34 12.40 5.32
CA GLN A 492 32.02 13.82 5.49
C GLN A 492 30.51 14.04 5.26
N LYS A 493 29.96 15.04 5.93
CA LYS A 493 28.63 15.55 5.63
C LYS A 493 28.71 16.53 4.48
N VAL A 494 28.06 16.23 3.38
CA VAL A 494 27.95 17.07 2.18
C VAL A 494 26.50 17.16 1.74
N SER A 495 26.20 18.17 0.96
CA SER A 495 24.91 18.35 0.33
C SER A 495 25.06 18.28 -1.20
N PHE A 496 23.95 18.02 -1.89
CA PHE A 496 23.90 17.96 -3.34
C PHE A 496 22.91 18.99 -3.85
N ARG A 497 23.34 19.82 -4.81
CA ARG A 497 22.46 20.73 -5.53
C ARG A 497 22.20 20.16 -6.92
N LEU A 498 20.93 19.92 -7.21
CA LEU A 498 20.46 19.44 -8.50
C LEU A 498 19.89 20.63 -9.27
N THR A 499 20.45 20.89 -10.45
CA THR A 499 19.88 21.81 -11.44
C THR A 499 19.45 20.99 -12.64
N MET A 500 18.21 21.17 -13.08
CA MET A 500 17.63 20.32 -14.10
C MET A 500 16.75 21.11 -15.08
N SER A 501 16.64 20.62 -16.29
CA SER A 501 15.76 21.19 -17.33
C SER A 501 15.01 20.07 -18.03
N ARG A 502 13.67 20.18 -18.11
CA ARG A 502 12.78 19.19 -18.72
C ARG A 502 13.15 17.77 -18.29
N ALA A 503 13.16 17.57 -16.97
CA ALA A 503 13.67 16.36 -16.36
C ALA A 503 12.84 15.94 -15.15
N LYS A 504 12.89 14.64 -14.87
CA LYS A 504 12.36 13.98 -13.69
C LYS A 504 13.50 13.25 -12.98
N VAL A 505 13.65 13.47 -11.70
CA VAL A 505 14.59 12.75 -10.85
C VAL A 505 13.80 11.94 -9.83
N PHE A 506 14.12 10.66 -9.68
CA PHE A 506 13.35 9.73 -8.89
C PHE A 506 14.06 9.30 -7.60
N ALA A 507 15.36 9.05 -7.69
CA ALA A 507 16.20 8.66 -6.55
C ALA A 507 17.65 9.04 -6.77
N ILE A 508 18.39 9.23 -5.69
CA ILE A 508 19.85 9.33 -5.67
C ILE A 508 20.42 8.20 -4.81
N GLU A 509 21.55 7.63 -5.25
CA GLU A 509 22.28 6.56 -4.56
C GLU A 509 23.65 7.09 -4.14
N PHE A 510 24.07 6.79 -2.92
CA PHE A 510 25.33 7.23 -2.33
C PHE A 510 25.89 6.27 -1.27
#